data_61ea2da01229b3e369b83598687b1cc1
#
_entry.id   61ea2da01229b3e369b83598687b1cc1
#
_cell.length_a   1.000
_cell.length_b   1.000
_cell.length_c   1.000
_cell.angle_alpha   90.00
_cell.angle_beta   90.00
_cell.angle_gamma   90.00
#
_symmetry.space_group_name_H-M   'P 1'
#
loop_
_entity.id
_entity.type
_entity.pdbx_description
1 polymer ?
#
loop_
_entity_poly.entity_id
_entity_poly.type
_entity_poly.pdbx_seq_one_letter_code
_entity_poly.pdbx_strand_id
1 'polypeptide(L)'
;MTVKYQELFIEIAKRVGAEVTQVENLQAAAKYISNISKGTTLVPETPLATKHSLRSLLTAEGIDVFIGDFRKAGHMPEGGVTFCNFCMADSGTVVLESTDENIRLATTLPETHFVIVDPEKILEDNLAAVPAMTAMHEGSEPRFVAYITGPSRTADVERVLTIGCHGPRELHILLVNNISTDLMEN
;
A
#
# COMPACT_ATOMS: atom_id res chain seq x y z
N MET A 1 8.48 9.99 19.66
CA MET A 1 7.83 8.65 19.75
C MET A 1 7.85 7.92 18.42
N THR A 2 7.63 8.60 17.31
CA THR A 2 7.53 8.04 15.94
C THR A 2 8.77 7.25 15.50
N VAL A 3 9.97 7.72 15.81
CA VAL A 3 11.24 7.11 15.38
C VAL A 3 11.39 5.65 15.83
N LYS A 4 10.97 5.32 17.06
CA LYS A 4 11.11 3.94 17.61
C LYS A 4 10.26 2.92 16.87
N TYR A 5 9.02 3.25 16.57
CA TYR A 5 8.12 2.33 15.86
C TYR A 5 8.47 2.24 14.38
N GLN A 6 8.98 3.31 13.77
CA GLN A 6 9.43 3.33 12.39
C GLN A 6 10.60 2.35 12.16
N GLU A 7 11.62 2.35 13.01
CA GLU A 7 12.75 1.44 12.89
C GLU A 7 12.32 -0.03 13.02
N LEU A 8 11.48 -0.33 14.03
CA LEU A 8 10.92 -1.66 14.21
C LEU A 8 10.09 -2.08 12.99
N PHE A 9 9.23 -1.20 12.50
CA PHE A 9 8.42 -1.45 11.30
C PHE A 9 9.28 -1.81 10.10
N ILE A 10 10.32 -1.00 9.82
CA ILE A 10 11.25 -1.25 8.70
C ILE A 10 11.91 -2.63 8.83
N GLU A 11 12.40 -2.96 10.03
CA GLU A 11 13.05 -4.25 10.28
C GLU A 11 12.09 -5.41 10.01
N ILE A 12 10.90 -5.38 10.62
CA ILE A 12 9.94 -6.48 10.53
C ILE A 12 9.34 -6.57 9.12
N ALA A 13 8.97 -5.46 8.48
CA ALA A 13 8.45 -5.45 7.11
C ALA A 13 9.46 -6.07 6.12
N LYS A 14 10.75 -5.75 6.25
CA LYS A 14 11.81 -6.40 5.45
C LYS A 14 11.94 -7.89 5.76
N ARG A 15 11.82 -8.28 7.01
CA ARG A 15 11.87 -9.70 7.42
C ARG A 15 10.73 -10.52 6.82
N VAL A 16 9.55 -9.93 6.64
CA VAL A 16 8.42 -10.58 5.97
C VAL A 16 8.45 -10.43 4.44
N GLY A 17 9.50 -9.82 3.88
CA GLY A 17 9.80 -9.80 2.45
C GLY A 17 9.31 -8.55 1.71
N ALA A 18 8.93 -7.49 2.41
CA ALA A 18 8.68 -6.20 1.78
C ALA A 18 9.98 -5.42 1.57
N GLU A 19 10.05 -4.63 0.50
CA GLU A 19 11.08 -3.61 0.32
C GLU A 19 10.61 -2.31 1.00
N VAL A 20 11.43 -1.75 1.89
CA VAL A 20 11.10 -0.50 2.59
C VAL A 20 12.14 0.56 2.30
N THR A 21 11.68 1.68 1.73
CA THR A 21 12.52 2.80 1.34
C THR A 21 11.98 4.11 1.92
N GLN A 22 12.85 4.90 2.52
CA GLN A 22 12.53 6.28 2.92
C GLN A 22 12.82 7.22 1.76
N VAL A 23 11.88 8.09 1.44
CA VAL A 23 12.05 9.10 0.39
C VAL A 23 11.65 10.48 0.91
N GLU A 24 12.25 11.51 0.35
CA GLU A 24 12.11 12.88 0.84
C GLU A 24 10.69 13.43 0.69
N ASN A 25 10.02 13.09 -0.41
CA ASN A 25 8.71 13.62 -0.78
C ASN A 25 8.02 12.73 -1.83
N LEU A 26 6.78 13.07 -2.18
CA LEU A 26 6.00 12.33 -3.18
C LEU A 26 6.60 12.34 -4.59
N GLN A 27 7.35 13.38 -4.97
CA GLN A 27 8.05 13.41 -6.24
C GLN A 27 9.17 12.36 -6.28
N ALA A 28 9.92 12.24 -5.18
CA ALA A 28 10.93 11.19 -5.04
C ALA A 28 10.29 9.78 -5.01
N ALA A 29 9.11 9.64 -4.40
CA ALA A 29 8.34 8.41 -4.44
C ALA A 29 7.91 8.06 -5.87
N ALA A 30 7.36 9.01 -6.63
CA ALA A 30 6.97 8.81 -8.02
C ALA A 30 8.17 8.40 -8.89
N LYS A 31 9.31 9.04 -8.70
CA LYS A 31 10.56 8.67 -9.38
C LYS A 31 11.05 7.28 -9.00
N TYR A 32 10.93 6.88 -7.73
CA TYR A 32 11.25 5.52 -7.29
C TYR A 32 10.37 4.50 -8.01
N ILE A 33 9.06 4.74 -8.04
CA ILE A 33 8.08 3.86 -8.71
C ILE A 33 8.39 3.76 -10.21
N SER A 34 8.69 4.88 -10.89
CA SER A 34 9.00 4.91 -12.33
C SER A 34 10.27 4.13 -12.69
N ASN A 35 11.18 3.93 -11.77
CA ASN A 35 12.37 3.11 -12.00
C ASN A 35 12.07 1.61 -11.98
N ILE A 36 11.00 1.19 -11.31
CA ILE A 36 10.63 -0.22 -11.13
C ILE A 36 9.49 -0.59 -12.07
N SER A 37 8.34 0.11 -11.98
CA SER A 37 7.18 -0.14 -12.85
C SER A 37 7.34 0.60 -14.19
N LYS A 38 7.36 -0.14 -15.28
CA LYS A 38 7.47 0.40 -16.65
C LYS A 38 6.18 0.26 -17.46
N GLY A 39 5.24 -0.50 -16.95
CA GLY A 39 3.96 -0.75 -17.61
C GLY A 39 2.79 -0.05 -16.93
N THR A 40 1.60 -0.53 -17.27
CA THR A 40 0.34 0.03 -16.77
C THR A 40 0.25 -0.05 -15.25
N THR A 41 -0.07 1.07 -14.62
CA THR A 41 -0.14 1.20 -13.16
C THR A 41 -1.53 1.63 -12.71
N LEU A 42 -2.08 0.91 -11.74
CA LEU A 42 -3.37 1.20 -11.12
C LEU A 42 -3.20 2.16 -9.95
N VAL A 43 -3.91 3.29 -10.00
CA VAL A 43 -3.89 4.31 -8.93
C VAL A 43 -5.34 4.66 -8.59
N PRO A 44 -5.90 4.14 -7.49
CA PRO A 44 -7.28 4.44 -7.11
C PRO A 44 -7.43 5.93 -6.74
N GLU A 45 -8.61 6.47 -7.00
CA GLU A 45 -8.97 7.83 -6.57
C GLU A 45 -9.42 7.80 -5.12
N THR A 46 -8.49 8.10 -4.22
CA THR A 46 -8.77 8.27 -2.81
C THR A 46 -8.63 9.76 -2.42
N PRO A 47 -9.14 10.17 -1.25
CA PRO A 47 -8.97 11.55 -0.78
C PRO A 47 -7.51 12.00 -0.78
N LEU A 48 -6.58 11.17 -0.27
CA LEU A 48 -5.16 11.50 -0.27
C LEU A 48 -4.56 11.52 -1.68
N ALA A 49 -4.92 10.58 -2.55
CA ALA A 49 -4.44 10.55 -3.92
C ALA A 49 -4.85 11.81 -4.70
N THR A 50 -6.07 12.28 -4.47
CA THR A 50 -6.60 13.53 -5.08
C THR A 50 -5.94 14.76 -4.48
N LYS A 51 -5.87 14.86 -3.15
CA LYS A 51 -5.24 15.97 -2.41
C LYS A 51 -3.80 16.22 -2.85
N HIS A 52 -3.05 15.15 -3.08
CA HIS A 52 -1.65 15.21 -3.48
C HIS A 52 -1.43 15.09 -5.00
N SER A 53 -2.49 15.04 -5.81
CA SER A 53 -2.40 14.91 -7.28
C SER A 53 -1.53 13.73 -7.71
N LEU A 54 -1.63 12.59 -6.99
CA LEU A 54 -0.73 11.46 -7.14
C LEU A 54 -0.66 10.94 -8.58
N ARG A 55 -1.79 10.82 -9.28
CA ARG A 55 -1.83 10.41 -10.69
C ARG A 55 -1.01 11.32 -11.60
N SER A 56 -1.13 12.64 -11.39
CA SER A 56 -0.38 13.62 -12.18
C SER A 56 1.13 13.55 -11.91
N LEU A 57 1.53 13.34 -10.64
CA LEU A 57 2.94 13.16 -10.28
C LEU A 57 3.53 11.91 -10.94
N LEU A 58 2.82 10.79 -10.91
CA LEU A 58 3.24 9.54 -11.53
C LEU A 58 3.34 9.68 -13.07
N THR A 59 2.33 10.29 -13.69
CA THR A 59 2.34 10.54 -15.14
C THR A 59 3.50 11.45 -15.55
N ALA A 60 3.83 12.47 -14.75
CA ALA A 60 4.98 13.36 -15.02
C ALA A 60 6.32 12.62 -14.97
N GLU A 61 6.43 11.53 -14.19
CA GLU A 61 7.60 10.64 -14.19
C GLU A 61 7.54 9.54 -15.28
N GLY A 62 6.58 9.62 -16.20
CA GLY A 62 6.46 8.73 -17.35
C GLY A 62 5.78 7.40 -17.06
N ILE A 63 5.07 7.28 -15.94
CA ILE A 63 4.29 6.09 -15.61
C ILE A 63 2.97 6.11 -16.39
N ASP A 64 2.63 4.98 -17.01
CA ASP A 64 1.35 4.76 -17.67
C ASP A 64 0.25 4.49 -16.62
N VAL A 65 -0.40 5.56 -16.16
CA VAL A 65 -1.49 5.48 -15.17
C VAL A 65 -2.79 5.10 -15.87
N PHE A 66 -3.33 3.95 -15.53
CA PHE A 66 -4.60 3.48 -16.09
C PHE A 66 -5.78 4.34 -15.63
N ILE A 67 -6.57 4.80 -16.59
CA ILE A 67 -7.79 5.58 -16.35
C ILE A 67 -9.00 4.74 -16.75
N GLY A 68 -9.93 4.51 -15.83
CA GLY A 68 -11.17 3.78 -16.09
C GLY A 68 -11.46 2.66 -15.10
N ASP A 69 -12.28 1.72 -15.53
CA ASP A 69 -12.66 0.54 -14.74
C ASP A 69 -11.49 -0.43 -14.63
N PHE A 70 -10.92 -0.61 -13.44
CA PHE A 70 -9.74 -1.44 -13.20
C PHE A 70 -9.96 -2.93 -13.55
N ARG A 71 -11.20 -3.39 -13.61
CA ARG A 71 -11.52 -4.73 -14.15
C ARG A 71 -11.15 -4.89 -15.62
N LYS A 72 -11.04 -3.76 -16.35
CA LYS A 72 -10.71 -3.70 -17.77
C LYS A 72 -9.27 -3.32 -18.06
N ALA A 73 -8.43 -3.27 -17.04
CA ALA A 73 -7.03 -2.87 -17.19
C ALA A 73 -6.18 -3.84 -18.05
N GLY A 74 -6.77 -4.91 -18.57
CA GLY A 74 -6.09 -5.86 -19.43
C GLY A 74 -5.32 -6.94 -18.66
N HIS A 75 -4.31 -7.54 -19.31
CA HIS A 75 -3.42 -8.49 -18.64
C HIS A 75 -2.65 -7.78 -17.52
N MET A 76 -2.52 -8.46 -16.41
CA MET A 76 -1.85 -8.08 -15.16
C MET A 76 -1.15 -6.71 -15.19
N PRO A 77 -1.70 -5.67 -14.53
CA PRO A 77 -1.02 -4.40 -14.39
C PRO A 77 0.35 -4.61 -13.75
N GLU A 78 1.35 -3.86 -14.15
CA GLU A 78 2.68 -4.01 -13.57
C GLU A 78 2.75 -3.41 -12.18
N GLY A 79 2.12 -2.23 -11.99
CA GLY A 79 2.10 -1.52 -10.72
C GLY A 79 0.71 -1.27 -10.16
N GLY A 80 0.62 -1.25 -8.83
CA GLY A 80 -0.49 -0.68 -8.08
C GLY A 80 0.05 0.28 -7.04
N VAL A 81 -0.48 1.50 -6.96
CA VAL A 81 0.00 2.51 -6.01
C VAL A 81 -1.14 2.95 -5.11
N THR A 82 -0.97 2.80 -3.80
CA THR A 82 -1.97 3.22 -2.81
C THR A 82 -1.33 4.00 -1.66
N PHE A 83 -2.11 4.82 -0.99
CA PHE A 83 -1.83 5.20 0.38
C PHE A 83 -2.39 4.13 1.32
N CYS A 84 -1.97 4.13 2.59
CA CYS A 84 -2.55 3.29 3.62
C CYS A 84 -3.21 4.13 4.72
N ASN A 85 -4.09 3.49 5.49
CA ASN A 85 -4.67 4.10 6.68
C ASN A 85 -3.65 4.15 7.82
N PHE A 86 -3.02 3.03 8.14
CA PHE A 86 -1.96 2.93 9.13
C PHE A 86 -1.12 1.67 8.94
N CYS A 87 -0.07 1.54 9.74
CA CYS A 87 0.77 0.35 9.79
C CYS A 87 0.91 -0.15 11.23
N MET A 88 1.26 -1.42 11.41
CA MET A 88 1.59 -2.04 12.69
C MET A 88 3.04 -2.51 12.68
N ALA A 89 3.83 -2.00 13.63
CA ALA A 89 5.28 -2.20 13.64
C ALA A 89 5.68 -3.62 14.03
N ASP A 90 4.98 -4.23 14.99
CA ASP A 90 5.26 -5.57 15.51
C ASP A 90 5.16 -6.69 14.45
N SER A 91 4.32 -6.49 13.45
CA SER A 91 4.05 -7.46 12.38
C SER A 91 4.54 -7.02 11.00
N GLY A 92 4.96 -5.75 10.84
CA GLY A 92 5.31 -5.19 9.54
C GLY A 92 4.13 -5.11 8.58
N THR A 93 2.93 -4.94 9.13
CA THR A 93 1.67 -4.97 8.39
C THR A 93 1.24 -3.56 7.98
N VAL A 94 0.79 -3.42 6.74
CA VAL A 94 0.11 -2.24 6.21
C VAL A 94 -1.39 -2.49 6.22
N VAL A 95 -2.18 -1.53 6.70
CA VAL A 95 -3.64 -1.63 6.79
C VAL A 95 -4.32 -0.61 5.89
N LEU A 96 -5.23 -1.09 5.04
CA LEU A 96 -6.03 -0.28 4.13
C LEU A 96 -7.52 -0.57 4.30
N GLU A 97 -8.30 0.47 4.49
CA GLU A 97 -9.73 0.42 4.22
C GLU A 97 -9.92 0.28 2.70
N SER A 98 -10.54 -0.79 2.26
CA SER A 98 -10.62 -1.21 0.87
C SER A 98 -12.04 -1.55 0.43
N THR A 99 -13.04 -0.87 1.01
CA THR A 99 -14.45 -1.03 0.61
C THR A 99 -14.66 -0.60 -0.84
N ASP A 100 -13.93 0.43 -1.31
CA ASP A 100 -13.84 0.71 -2.74
C ASP A 100 -13.14 -0.42 -3.47
N GLU A 101 -13.79 -0.93 -4.53
CA GLU A 101 -13.25 -2.03 -5.33
C GLU A 101 -11.93 -1.68 -6.03
N ASN A 102 -11.76 -0.44 -6.48
CA ASN A 102 -10.54 -0.02 -7.16
C ASN A 102 -9.32 -0.10 -6.22
N ILE A 103 -9.52 0.17 -4.91
CA ILE A 103 -8.45 -0.04 -3.93
C ILE A 103 -8.08 -1.52 -3.85
N ARG A 104 -9.09 -2.43 -3.74
CA ARG A 104 -8.83 -3.87 -3.73
C ARG A 104 -8.12 -4.34 -4.99
N LEU A 105 -8.56 -3.88 -6.17
CA LEU A 105 -7.96 -4.26 -7.44
C LEU A 105 -6.52 -3.75 -7.55
N ALA A 106 -6.24 -2.52 -7.11
CA ALA A 106 -4.89 -1.96 -7.11
C ALA A 106 -3.93 -2.68 -6.13
N THR A 107 -4.46 -3.34 -5.10
CA THR A 107 -3.65 -4.11 -4.14
C THR A 107 -3.50 -5.59 -4.49
N THR A 108 -4.28 -6.12 -5.43
CA THR A 108 -4.34 -7.57 -5.70
C THR A 108 -4.00 -7.97 -7.12
N LEU A 109 -4.29 -7.15 -8.13
CA LEU A 109 -4.05 -7.47 -9.53
C LEU A 109 -2.61 -7.22 -10.00
N PRO A 110 -1.93 -6.14 -9.57
CA PRO A 110 -0.60 -5.82 -10.06
C PRO A 110 0.47 -6.82 -9.65
N GLU A 111 1.53 -6.89 -10.45
CA GLU A 111 2.72 -7.67 -10.11
C GLU A 111 3.46 -7.07 -8.91
N THR A 112 3.53 -5.73 -8.85
CA THR A 112 4.17 -4.98 -7.76
C THR A 112 3.16 -4.03 -7.10
N HIS A 113 3.04 -4.09 -5.77
CA HIS A 113 2.26 -3.13 -5.00
C HIS A 113 3.17 -2.13 -4.30
N PHE A 114 2.98 -0.85 -4.57
CA PHE A 114 3.65 0.28 -3.92
C PHE A 114 2.70 0.92 -2.92
N VAL A 115 3.09 0.96 -1.66
CA VAL A 115 2.30 1.61 -0.59
C VAL A 115 3.05 2.84 -0.10
N ILE A 116 2.40 3.99 -0.16
CA ILE A 116 2.92 5.25 0.39
C ILE A 116 2.41 5.41 1.82
N VAL A 117 3.34 5.58 2.74
CA VAL A 117 3.07 5.60 4.19
C VAL A 117 3.67 6.86 4.81
N ASP A 118 2.88 7.61 5.55
CA ASP A 118 3.45 8.59 6.48
C ASP A 118 3.95 7.86 7.74
N PRO A 119 5.21 8.05 8.15
CA PRO A 119 5.75 7.41 9.35
C PRO A 119 4.94 7.69 10.63
N GLU A 120 4.21 8.81 10.70
CA GLU A 120 3.34 9.12 11.83
C GLU A 120 2.11 8.20 11.94
N LYS A 121 1.79 7.47 10.87
CA LYS A 121 0.73 6.44 10.84
C LYS A 121 1.22 5.05 11.29
N ILE A 122 2.45 4.90 11.75
CA ILE A 122 2.98 3.63 12.24
C ILE A 122 2.64 3.48 13.73
N LEU A 123 1.76 2.54 14.02
CA LEU A 123 1.34 2.17 15.36
C LEU A 123 2.27 1.07 15.93
N GLU A 124 2.30 0.91 17.24
CA GLU A 124 3.16 -0.08 17.90
C GLU A 124 2.79 -1.50 17.50
N ASP A 125 1.51 -1.85 17.68
CA ASP A 125 0.98 -3.19 17.54
C ASP A 125 -0.53 -3.18 17.21
N ASN A 126 -1.13 -4.36 17.17
CA ASN A 126 -2.56 -4.51 16.92
C ASN A 126 -3.44 -3.97 18.07
N LEU A 127 -2.94 -3.92 19.31
CA LEU A 127 -3.69 -3.34 20.43
C LEU A 127 -3.76 -1.81 20.30
N ALA A 128 -2.67 -1.18 19.89
CA ALA A 128 -2.64 0.25 19.58
C ALA A 128 -3.55 0.60 18.38
N ALA A 129 -3.80 -0.36 17.50
CA ALA A 129 -4.67 -0.17 16.32
C ALA A 129 -6.17 -0.31 16.65
N VAL A 130 -6.57 -0.88 17.80
CA VAL A 130 -7.99 -1.11 18.14
C VAL A 130 -8.87 0.13 18.01
N PRO A 131 -8.50 1.33 18.51
CA PRO A 131 -9.34 2.53 18.33
C PRO A 131 -9.57 2.89 16.86
N ALA A 132 -8.54 2.83 16.01
CA ALA A 132 -8.65 3.11 14.59
C ALA A 132 -9.52 2.06 13.88
N MET A 133 -9.32 0.78 14.20
CA MET A 133 -10.15 -0.31 13.66
C MET A 133 -11.61 -0.18 14.07
N THR A 134 -11.89 0.19 15.32
CA THR A 134 -13.25 0.44 15.79
C THR A 134 -13.89 1.57 15.00
N ALA A 135 -13.18 2.69 14.83
CA ALA A 135 -13.68 3.83 14.05
C ALA A 135 -13.94 3.46 12.57
N MET A 136 -13.11 2.62 11.96
CA MET A 136 -13.34 2.11 10.60
C MET A 136 -14.63 1.30 10.48
N HIS A 137 -15.07 0.64 11.54
CA HIS A 137 -16.28 -0.18 11.55
C HIS A 137 -17.51 0.55 12.13
N GLU A 138 -17.39 1.82 12.46
CA GLU A 138 -18.55 2.61 12.85
C GLU A 138 -19.51 2.80 11.66
N GLY A 139 -20.79 2.48 11.87
CA GLY A 139 -21.83 2.58 10.86
C GLY A 139 -22.53 1.25 10.59
N SER A 140 -23.52 1.28 9.70
CA SER A 140 -24.35 0.11 9.36
C SER A 140 -23.85 -0.65 8.13
N GLU A 141 -22.98 -0.05 7.35
CA GLU A 141 -22.51 -0.63 6.08
C GLU A 141 -21.30 -1.55 6.30
N PRO A 142 -21.27 -2.69 5.59
CA PRO A 142 -20.10 -3.58 5.63
C PRO A 142 -18.84 -2.88 5.11
N ARG A 143 -17.72 -3.12 5.78
CA ARG A 143 -16.42 -2.60 5.39
C ARG A 143 -15.45 -3.74 5.09
N PHE A 144 -14.59 -3.52 4.10
CA PHE A 144 -13.47 -4.41 3.80
C PHE A 144 -12.18 -3.74 4.25
N VAL A 145 -11.46 -4.37 5.14
CA VAL A 145 -10.15 -3.89 5.61
C VAL A 145 -9.10 -4.92 5.22
N ALA A 146 -8.12 -4.50 4.43
CA ALA A 146 -7.01 -5.32 4.01
C ALA A 146 -5.84 -5.18 5.00
N TYR A 147 -5.31 -6.32 5.46
CA TYR A 147 -4.09 -6.43 6.24
C TYR A 147 -3.02 -7.06 5.35
N ILE A 148 -2.00 -6.29 4.97
CA ILE A 148 -0.98 -6.70 4.01
C ILE A 148 0.35 -6.86 4.75
N THR A 149 0.84 -8.09 4.84
CA THR A 149 2.07 -8.45 5.54
C THR A 149 3.02 -9.14 4.55
N GLY A 150 3.85 -8.34 3.89
CA GLY A 150 4.74 -8.82 2.83
C GLY A 150 4.02 -9.13 1.51
N PRO A 151 4.74 -9.64 0.50
CA PRO A 151 4.20 -10.03 -0.80
C PRO A 151 3.29 -11.26 -0.69
N SER A 152 2.49 -11.50 -1.75
CA SER A 152 1.59 -12.66 -1.82
C SER A 152 2.37 -13.98 -1.75
N ARG A 153 1.98 -14.86 -0.84
CA ARG A 153 2.61 -16.17 -0.63
C ARG A 153 1.55 -17.25 -0.51
N THR A 154 1.76 -18.36 -1.22
CA THR A 154 0.93 -19.56 -1.14
C THR A 154 1.82 -20.77 -0.88
N ALA A 155 1.50 -21.58 0.11
CA ALA A 155 2.26 -22.78 0.47
C ALA A 155 1.41 -24.07 0.38
N ASP A 156 0.13 -23.97 0.06
CA ASP A 156 -0.83 -25.09 0.15
C ASP A 156 -0.77 -26.05 -1.06
N VAL A 157 -0.18 -25.61 -2.16
CA VAL A 157 -0.06 -26.44 -3.37
C VAL A 157 1.28 -27.19 -3.30
N GLU A 158 1.20 -28.52 -3.12
CA GLU A 158 2.34 -29.46 -3.10
C GLU A 158 3.42 -29.15 -2.03
N ARG A 159 3.12 -28.33 -1.00
CA ARG A 159 4.08 -27.84 0.00
C ARG A 159 5.25 -27.04 -0.57
N VAL A 160 5.06 -26.46 -1.75
CA VAL A 160 6.04 -25.55 -2.38
C VAL A 160 5.60 -24.11 -2.14
N LEU A 161 6.50 -23.31 -1.58
CA LEU A 161 6.26 -21.88 -1.40
C LEU A 161 6.25 -21.20 -2.77
N THR A 162 5.09 -20.70 -3.19
CA THR A 162 4.93 -19.92 -4.42
C THR A 162 4.64 -18.48 -4.09
N ILE A 163 5.38 -17.55 -4.70
CA ILE A 163 5.20 -16.11 -4.52
C ILE A 163 4.41 -15.55 -5.70
N GLY A 164 3.40 -14.68 -5.42
CA GLY A 164 2.63 -13.99 -6.46
C GLY A 164 1.60 -14.85 -7.18
N CYS A 165 1.11 -15.93 -6.56
CA CYS A 165 0.08 -16.78 -7.17
C CYS A 165 -1.31 -16.10 -7.20
N HIS A 166 -1.65 -15.35 -6.15
CA HIS A 166 -2.95 -14.70 -5.96
C HIS A 166 -2.82 -13.24 -5.49
N GLY A 167 -1.80 -12.53 -5.94
CA GLY A 167 -1.53 -11.14 -5.56
C GLY A 167 -0.12 -10.72 -5.93
N PRO A 168 0.32 -9.52 -5.53
CA PRO A 168 1.61 -8.97 -5.90
C PRO A 168 2.78 -9.84 -5.49
N ARG A 169 3.74 -9.99 -6.40
CA ARG A 169 5.02 -10.67 -6.13
C ARG A 169 5.94 -9.83 -5.28
N GLU A 170 5.80 -8.51 -5.39
CA GLU A 170 6.62 -7.54 -4.68
C GLU A 170 5.74 -6.55 -3.94
N LEU A 171 6.14 -6.22 -2.73
CA LEU A 171 5.55 -5.16 -1.91
C LEU A 171 6.63 -4.13 -1.59
N HIS A 172 6.45 -2.91 -2.11
CA HIS A 172 7.32 -1.77 -1.82
C HIS A 172 6.60 -0.77 -0.93
N ILE A 173 7.17 -0.49 0.23
CA ILE A 173 6.65 0.47 1.20
C ILE A 173 7.52 1.72 1.14
N LEU A 174 6.92 2.84 0.74
CA LEU A 174 7.60 4.12 0.60
C LEU A 174 7.22 5.02 1.78
N LEU A 175 8.18 5.26 2.66
CA LEU A 175 7.99 6.14 3.81
C LEU A 175 8.21 7.59 3.38
N VAL A 176 7.15 8.40 3.48
CA VAL A 176 7.13 9.81 3.06
C VAL A 176 6.55 10.64 4.20
N ASN A 177 7.33 11.60 4.71
CA ASN A 177 6.89 12.47 5.80
C ASN A 177 5.86 13.52 5.34
N ASN A 178 5.01 13.98 6.25
CA ASN A 178 4.08 15.10 6.08
C ASN A 178 3.00 14.86 5.00
N ILE A 179 2.51 13.64 4.87
CA ILE A 179 1.40 13.28 3.98
C ILE A 179 0.06 13.46 4.72
N SER A 180 -0.13 12.72 5.79
CA SER A 180 -1.31 12.79 6.66
C SER A 180 -1.07 12.00 7.94
N THR A 181 -1.54 12.54 9.05
CA THR A 181 -1.56 11.86 10.36
C THR A 181 -2.92 11.26 10.68
N ASP A 182 -3.91 11.49 9.83
CA ASP A 182 -5.27 10.94 10.01
C ASP A 182 -5.29 9.47 9.59
N LEU A 183 -5.55 8.58 10.56
CA LEU A 183 -5.61 7.14 10.35
C LEU A 183 -6.84 6.70 9.51
N MET A 184 -7.80 7.58 9.31
CA MET A 184 -8.99 7.28 8.49
C MET A 184 -8.81 7.63 7.02
N GLU A 185 -7.79 8.41 6.67
CA GLU A 185 -7.47 8.76 5.28
C GLU A 185 -6.53 7.72 4.63
N ASN A 186 -6.83 7.35 3.39
CA ASN A 186 -5.96 6.55 2.52
C ASN A 186 -5.93 7.07 1.08
#